data_df59de954674f3021d9208e585180b93
#
_entry.id   df59de954674f3021d9208e585180b93
#
_cell.length_a   1.000
_cell.length_b   1.000
_cell.length_c   1.000
_cell.angle_alpha   90.00
_cell.angle_beta   90.00
_cell.angle_gamma   90.00
#
_symmetry.space_group_name_H-M   'P 1'
#
loop_
_entity.id
_entity.type
_entity.pdbx_description
1 polymer ?
#
loop_
_entity_poly.entity_id
_entity_poly.type
_entity_poly.pdbx_seq_one_letter_code
_entity_poly.pdbx_strand_id
1 'polypeptide(L)' 'MKICFLGGGNMAAALIGGMLAKGYEAADIAVVELQEDARARLRERFGVRTHASLDAAALT' A
#
# COMPACT_ATOMS: atom_id res chain seq x y z
N MET A 1 12.73 -5.20 3.11
CA MET A 1 11.77 -5.29 4.24
C MET A 1 10.35 -5.15 3.70
N LYS A 2 9.46 -6.02 4.11
CA LYS A 2 8.07 -5.96 3.65
C LYS A 2 7.19 -5.31 4.70
N ILE A 3 6.31 -4.43 4.24
CA ILE A 3 5.45 -3.63 5.12
C ILE A 3 4.02 -3.74 4.61
N CYS A 4 3.09 -3.93 5.52
CA CYS A 4 1.67 -3.99 5.19
C CYS A 4 0.90 -2.92 5.97
N PHE A 5 0.21 -2.06 5.25
CA PHE A 5 -0.65 -1.05 5.86
C PHE A 5 -2.09 -1.56 5.92
N LEU A 6 -2.74 -1.34 7.04
CA LEU A 6 -4.15 -1.65 7.20
C LEU A 6 -4.94 -0.34 7.05
N GLY A 7 -5.64 -0.21 5.93
CA GLY A 7 -6.33 1.01 5.58
C GLY A 7 -5.51 1.90 4.66
N GLY A 8 -6.14 2.44 3.63
CA GLY A 8 -5.47 3.23 2.61
C GLY A 8 -5.87 4.70 2.61
N GLY A 9 -6.07 5.31 3.78
CA GLY A 9 -6.45 6.70 3.88
C GLY A 9 -5.30 7.66 3.62
N ASN A 10 -5.56 8.96 3.84
CA ASN A 10 -4.57 10.00 3.59
C ASN A 10 -3.26 9.82 4.37
N MET A 11 -3.37 9.31 5.60
CA MET A 11 -2.19 9.08 6.42
C MET A 11 -1.31 7.98 5.83
N ALA A 12 -1.93 6.89 5.36
CA ALA A 12 -1.17 5.82 4.72
C ALA A 12 -0.50 6.32 3.44
N ALA A 13 -1.19 7.13 2.64
CA ALA A 13 -0.63 7.70 1.42
C ALA A 13 0.59 8.57 1.73
N ALA A 14 0.52 9.38 2.77
CA ALA A 14 1.64 10.23 3.16
C ALA A 14 2.85 9.40 3.60
N LEU A 15 2.62 8.35 4.38
CA LEU A 15 3.69 7.47 4.84
C LEU A 15 4.33 6.72 3.67
N ILE A 16 3.52 6.19 2.77
CA ILE A 16 4.01 5.47 1.59
C ILE A 16 4.86 6.39 0.73
N GLY A 17 4.38 7.59 0.46
CA GLY A 17 5.14 8.56 -0.32
C GLY A 17 6.48 8.87 0.30
N GLY A 18 6.52 9.06 1.63
CA GLY A 18 7.76 9.30 2.34
C GLY A 18 8.71 8.13 2.28
N MET A 19 8.20 6.90 2.39
CA MET A 19 9.01 5.70 2.31
C MET A 19 9.65 5.53 0.93
N LEU A 20 8.85 5.72 -0.12
CA LEU A 20 9.36 5.61 -1.49
C LEU A 20 10.44 6.66 -1.75
N ALA A 21 10.27 7.86 -1.22
CA ALA A 21 11.26 8.91 -1.34
C ALA A 21 12.58 8.56 -0.67
N LYS A 22 12.54 7.69 0.35
CA LYS A 22 13.75 7.24 1.06
C LYS A 22 14.38 6.00 0.46
N GLY A 23 13.82 5.49 -0.63
CA GLY A 23 14.41 4.35 -1.32
C GLY A 23 13.76 3.01 -1.05
N TYR A 24 12.66 2.97 -0.30
CA TYR A 24 11.91 1.73 -0.14
C TYR A 24 11.29 1.35 -1.48
N GLU A 25 11.19 0.07 -1.74
CA GLU A 25 10.63 -0.41 -2.99
C GLU A 25 9.13 -0.60 -2.89
N ALA A 26 8.39 -0.15 -3.92
CA ALA A 26 6.94 -0.29 -3.95
C ALA A 26 6.50 -1.75 -3.83
N ALA A 27 7.27 -2.68 -4.39
CA ALA A 27 6.95 -4.10 -4.33
C ALA A 27 6.97 -4.66 -2.91
N ASP A 28 7.67 -4.00 -1.99
CA ASP A 28 7.72 -4.42 -0.59
C ASP A 28 6.60 -3.83 0.25
N ILE A 29 5.79 -2.95 -0.33
CA ILE A 29 4.70 -2.28 0.38
C ILE A 29 3.37 -2.85 -0.10
N ALA A 30 2.57 -3.31 0.85
CA ALA A 30 1.22 -3.80 0.58
C ALA A 30 0.21 -2.99 1.39
N VAL A 31 -0.97 -2.75 0.84
CA VAL A 31 -2.03 -2.01 1.52
C VAL A 31 -3.30 -2.84 1.46
N VAL A 32 -3.91 -3.06 2.61
CA VAL A 32 -5.23 -3.68 2.70
C VAL A 32 -6.25 -2.56 2.80
N GLU A 33 -7.10 -2.46 1.79
CA GLU A 33 -8.10 -1.40 1.70
C GLU A 33 -9.39 -1.95 1.11
N LEU A 34 -10.52 -1.75 1.80
CA LEU A 34 -11.81 -2.27 1.37
C LEU A 34 -12.38 -1.54 0.14
N GLN A 35 -12.06 -0.26 0.00
CA GLN A 35 -12.60 0.57 -1.08
C GLN A 35 -11.82 0.35 -2.36
N GLU A 36 -12.51 -0.06 -3.42
CA GLU A 36 -11.86 -0.30 -4.71
C GLU A 36 -11.24 0.98 -5.28
N ASP A 37 -11.94 2.10 -5.15
CA ASP A 37 -11.44 3.39 -5.64
C ASP A 37 -10.13 3.77 -4.96
N ALA A 38 -10.04 3.55 -3.66
CA ALA A 38 -8.84 3.86 -2.91
C ALA A 38 -7.69 2.94 -3.31
N ARG A 39 -7.99 1.66 -3.55
CA ARG A 39 -6.96 0.72 -4.03
C ARG A 39 -6.41 1.17 -5.39
N ALA A 40 -7.32 1.55 -6.29
CA ALA A 40 -6.91 2.00 -7.63
C ALA A 40 -6.01 3.23 -7.56
N ARG A 41 -6.36 4.19 -6.71
CA ARG A 41 -5.56 5.40 -6.55
C ARG A 41 -4.16 5.09 -6.00
N LEU A 42 -4.07 4.18 -5.05
CA LEU A 42 -2.79 3.80 -4.48
C LEU A 42 -1.90 3.10 -5.52
N ARG A 43 -2.48 2.22 -6.32
CA ARG A 43 -1.73 1.56 -7.39
C ARG A 43 -1.22 2.55 -8.42
N GLU A 44 -2.08 3.46 -8.86
CA GLU A 44 -1.71 4.45 -9.87
C GLU A 44 -0.66 5.43 -9.38
N ARG A 45 -0.80 5.86 -8.13
CA ARG A 45 0.06 6.88 -7.57
C ARG A 45 1.41 6.34 -7.14
N PHE A 46 1.44 5.15 -6.55
CA PHE A 46 2.64 4.63 -5.90
C PHE A 46 3.14 3.31 -6.48
N GLY A 47 2.31 2.58 -7.18
CA GLY A 47 2.70 1.26 -7.69
C GLY A 47 2.81 0.19 -6.62
N VAL A 48 2.23 0.41 -5.45
CA VAL A 48 2.28 -0.57 -4.36
C VAL A 48 1.25 -1.67 -4.57
N ARG A 49 1.43 -2.80 -3.87
CA ARG A 49 0.47 -3.89 -3.90
C ARG A 49 -0.75 -3.53 -3.07
N THR A 50 -1.93 -3.89 -3.54
CA THR A 50 -3.17 -3.62 -2.83
C THR A 50 -4.00 -4.88 -2.72
N HIS A 51 -4.73 -5.02 -1.62
CA HIS A 51 -5.58 -6.18 -1.34
C HIS A 51 -6.88 -5.72 -0.71
N ALA A 52 -7.96 -6.47 -0.99
CA ALA A 52 -9.28 -6.15 -0.42
C ALA A 52 -9.43 -6.69 1.01
N SER A 53 -8.62 -7.66 1.38
CA SER A 53 -8.69 -8.27 2.71
C SER A 53 -7.30 -8.67 3.18
N LEU A 54 -7.16 -8.83 4.49
CA LEU A 54 -5.91 -9.29 5.08
C LEU A 54 -5.84 -10.82 4.95
N ASP A 55 -5.00 -11.29 4.05
CA ASP A 55 -4.80 -12.71 3.82
C ASP A 55 -3.32 -13.00 3.58
N ALA A 56 -3.00 -14.24 3.24
CA ALA A 56 -1.61 -14.64 3.03
C ALA A 56 -0.93 -13.84 1.93
N ALA A 57 -1.66 -13.49 0.87
CA ALA A 57 -1.10 -12.70 -0.23
C ALA A 57 -0.72 -11.30 0.22
N ALA A 58 -1.50 -10.69 1.11
CA ALA A 58 -1.17 -9.37 1.64
C ALA A 58 0.07 -9.41 2.53
N LEU A 59 0.31 -10.55 3.19
CA LEU A 59 1.40 -10.70 4.14
C LEU A 59 2.72 -11.15 3.50
N THR A 60 2.66 -11.59 2.28
CA THR A 60 3.85 -12.02 1.55
C THR A 60 4.30 -10.98 0.55
#